data_97271c53dbe82697774671c0c4bfb6e6
#
_entry.id   97271c53dbe82697774671c0c4bfb6e6
#
_cell.length_a   1.000
_cell.length_b   1.000
_cell.length_c   1.000
_cell.angle_alpha   90.00
_cell.angle_beta   90.00
_cell.angle_gamma   90.00
#
_symmetry.space_group_name_H-M   'P 1'
#
loop_
_entity.id
_entity.type
_entity.pdbx_description
1 polymer ?
#
loop_
_entity_poly.entity_id
_entity_poly.type
_entity_poly.pdbx_seq_one_letter_code
_entity_poly.pdbx_strand_id
1 'polypeptide(L)'
;MEEHQTSSLKLTMTYGIYLAGISIVLSLIIWATNLIEHLGLFGSVLIGLLQIVMLAFLLVYFTKQYRDTLFDGKITFGQAFTFGVLLVVFSSVISALFSYILNKYIDPEYMQRVMTMIQDKTYQLLANNGLSQEQIDSQMARLENKGIPSPMETLVSSLEGGLIGGAIMSLISSAIVKKNVKDGGEDAFDEAMEDVKTED
;
A
#
# COMPACT_ATOMS: atom_id res chain seq x y z
N MET A 1 27.44 8.04 13.37
CA MET A 1 26.27 7.12 13.38
C MET A 1 24.96 7.87 13.57
N GLU A 2 24.82 8.78 14.51
CA GLU A 2 23.58 9.54 14.75
C GLU A 2 23.17 10.43 13.56
N GLU A 3 24.11 11.10 12.91
CA GLU A 3 23.85 11.98 11.78
C GLU A 3 23.32 11.23 10.55
N HIS A 4 23.79 10.01 10.31
CA HIS A 4 23.32 9.14 9.22
C HIS A 4 21.91 8.59 9.50
N GLN A 5 21.62 8.24 10.75
CA GLN A 5 20.28 7.78 11.14
C GLN A 5 19.23 8.90 11.05
N THR A 6 19.60 10.11 11.49
CA THR A 6 18.73 11.29 11.39
C THR A 6 18.43 11.66 9.93
N SER A 7 19.44 11.57 9.04
CA SER A 7 19.26 11.78 7.61
C SER A 7 18.35 10.73 6.97
N SER A 8 18.51 9.45 7.33
CA SER A 8 17.70 8.34 6.87
C SER A 8 16.22 8.48 7.25
N LEU A 9 15.93 8.78 8.54
CA LEU A 9 14.56 8.96 9.01
C LEU A 9 13.89 10.16 8.36
N LYS A 10 14.60 11.28 8.25
CA LYS A 10 14.10 12.51 7.61
C LYS A 10 13.72 12.25 6.14
N LEU A 11 14.56 11.54 5.41
CA LEU A 11 14.30 11.19 4.01
C LEU A 11 13.09 10.24 3.89
N THR A 12 12.99 9.25 4.79
CA THR A 12 11.86 8.32 4.85
C THR A 12 10.53 9.05 5.12
N MET A 13 10.53 10.00 6.06
CA MET A 13 9.36 10.84 6.32
C MET A 13 8.98 11.70 5.11
N THR A 14 9.97 12.28 4.44
CA THR A 14 9.74 13.09 3.22
C THR A 14 9.08 12.27 2.12
N TYR A 15 9.59 11.09 1.84
CA TYR A 15 8.97 10.20 0.86
C TYR A 15 7.61 9.65 1.32
N GLY A 16 7.43 9.44 2.63
CA GLY A 16 6.12 9.09 3.21
C GLY A 16 5.07 10.16 2.98
N ILE A 17 5.45 11.43 3.12
CA ILE A 17 4.57 12.57 2.80
C ILE A 17 4.23 12.62 1.31
N TYR A 18 5.20 12.38 0.42
CA TYR A 18 4.94 12.34 -1.02
C TYR A 18 3.99 11.19 -1.38
N LEU A 19 4.20 10.00 -0.83
CA LEU A 19 3.31 8.87 -1.04
C LEU A 19 1.89 9.16 -0.53
N ALA A 20 1.76 9.73 0.66
CA ALA A 20 0.48 10.16 1.21
C ALA A 20 -0.20 11.21 0.33
N GLY A 21 0.54 12.22 -0.13
CA GLY A 21 0.03 13.27 -1.01
C GLY A 21 -0.54 12.71 -2.31
N ILE A 22 0.18 11.80 -2.95
CA ILE A 22 -0.29 11.10 -4.17
C ILE A 22 -1.56 10.29 -3.87
N SER A 23 -1.59 9.55 -2.76
CA SER A 23 -2.74 8.75 -2.35
C SER A 23 -3.98 9.61 -2.04
N ILE A 24 -3.78 10.75 -1.38
CA ILE A 24 -4.84 11.71 -1.06
C ILE A 24 -5.41 12.33 -2.34
N VAL A 25 -4.55 12.76 -3.27
CA VAL A 25 -5.01 13.31 -4.56
C VAL A 25 -5.83 12.30 -5.32
N LEU A 26 -5.38 11.04 -5.38
CA LEU A 26 -6.15 9.97 -6.03
C LEU A 26 -7.49 9.74 -5.33
N SER A 27 -7.50 9.70 -3.99
CA SER A 27 -8.72 9.55 -3.21
C SER A 27 -9.70 10.71 -3.44
N LEU A 28 -9.21 11.94 -3.52
CA LEU A 28 -10.01 13.11 -3.85
C LEU A 28 -10.62 13.04 -5.26
N ILE A 29 -9.86 12.56 -6.24
CA ILE A 29 -10.38 12.35 -7.61
C ILE A 29 -11.51 11.32 -7.59
N ILE A 30 -11.29 10.17 -6.92
CA ILE A 30 -12.29 9.11 -6.82
C ILE A 30 -13.55 9.62 -6.12
N TRP A 31 -13.41 10.37 -5.03
CA TRP A 31 -14.53 10.95 -4.29
C TRP A 31 -15.26 12.03 -5.11
N ALA A 32 -14.54 13.00 -5.65
CA ALA A 32 -15.15 14.13 -6.37
C ALA A 32 -15.88 13.72 -7.66
N THR A 33 -15.44 12.64 -8.29
CA THR A 33 -16.09 12.08 -9.49
C THR A 33 -17.18 11.05 -9.17
N ASN A 34 -17.41 10.72 -7.90
CA ASN A 34 -18.27 9.61 -7.47
C ASN A 34 -17.95 8.29 -8.22
N LEU A 35 -16.67 8.07 -8.50
CA LEU A 35 -16.21 7.02 -9.42
C LEU A 35 -16.65 5.62 -8.97
N ILE A 36 -16.62 5.36 -7.66
CA ILE A 36 -17.04 4.08 -7.09
C ILE A 36 -18.52 3.83 -7.32
N GLU A 37 -19.36 4.84 -7.12
CA GLU A 37 -20.81 4.75 -7.31
C GLU A 37 -21.16 4.50 -8.78
N HIS A 38 -20.48 5.17 -9.71
CA HIS A 38 -20.71 5.03 -11.15
C HIS A 38 -20.24 3.66 -11.69
N LEU A 39 -19.09 3.19 -11.27
CA LEU A 39 -18.49 1.94 -11.78
C LEU A 39 -19.01 0.68 -11.06
N GLY A 40 -19.60 0.82 -9.88
CA GLY A 40 -20.11 -0.29 -9.08
C GLY A 40 -19.01 -1.23 -8.56
N LEU A 41 -19.41 -2.44 -8.16
CA LEU A 41 -18.48 -3.41 -7.54
C LEU A 41 -17.31 -3.78 -8.43
N PHE A 42 -17.54 -4.08 -9.70
CA PHE A 42 -16.48 -4.45 -10.63
C PHE A 42 -15.48 -3.31 -10.82
N GLY A 43 -15.98 -2.10 -10.99
CA GLY A 43 -15.11 -0.92 -11.11
C GLY A 43 -14.35 -0.61 -9.83
N SER A 44 -14.95 -0.80 -8.64
CA SER A 44 -14.24 -0.60 -7.38
C SER A 44 -13.10 -1.61 -7.18
N VAL A 45 -13.26 -2.86 -7.63
CA VAL A 45 -12.17 -3.85 -7.64
C VAL A 45 -11.05 -3.42 -8.59
N LEU A 46 -11.37 -2.93 -9.79
CA LEU A 46 -10.37 -2.42 -10.74
C LEU A 46 -9.61 -1.21 -10.18
N ILE A 47 -10.31 -0.27 -9.54
CA ILE A 47 -9.68 0.88 -8.87
C ILE A 47 -8.74 0.38 -7.75
N GLY A 48 -9.17 -0.57 -6.94
CA GLY A 48 -8.35 -1.17 -5.88
C GLY A 48 -7.09 -1.83 -6.44
N LEU A 49 -7.20 -2.60 -7.52
CA LEU A 49 -6.05 -3.20 -8.19
C LEU A 49 -5.09 -2.14 -8.75
N LEU A 50 -5.62 -1.08 -9.37
CA LEU A 50 -4.81 0.03 -9.88
C LEU A 50 -4.06 0.73 -8.74
N GLN A 51 -4.70 0.94 -7.59
CA GLN A 51 -4.07 1.52 -6.40
C GLN A 51 -2.94 0.63 -5.86
N ILE A 52 -3.13 -0.70 -5.84
CA ILE A 52 -2.10 -1.66 -5.42
C ILE A 52 -0.89 -1.60 -6.36
N VAL A 53 -1.11 -1.61 -7.67
CA VAL A 53 -0.04 -1.50 -8.69
C VAL A 53 0.70 -0.18 -8.56
N MET A 54 -0.03 0.91 -8.37
CA MET A 54 0.56 2.24 -8.16
C MET A 54 1.41 2.28 -6.87
N LEU A 55 0.90 1.72 -5.76
CA LEU A 55 1.64 1.63 -4.51
C LEU A 55 2.94 0.83 -4.69
N ALA A 56 2.87 -0.35 -5.34
CA ALA A 56 4.05 -1.16 -5.62
C ALA A 56 5.09 -0.39 -6.45
N PHE A 57 4.65 0.30 -7.50
CA PHE A 57 5.52 1.13 -8.34
C PHE A 57 6.19 2.25 -7.55
N LEU A 58 5.42 3.00 -6.76
CA LEU A 58 5.93 4.10 -5.94
C LEU A 58 6.89 3.61 -4.85
N LEU A 59 6.60 2.47 -4.21
CA LEU A 59 7.51 1.87 -3.24
C LEU A 59 8.85 1.49 -3.88
N VAL A 60 8.84 0.83 -5.04
CA VAL A 60 10.06 0.50 -5.78
C VAL A 60 10.80 1.77 -6.17
N TYR A 61 10.10 2.79 -6.66
CA TYR A 61 10.69 4.06 -7.05
C TYR A 61 11.37 4.78 -5.87
N PHE A 62 10.65 4.96 -4.75
CA PHE A 62 11.21 5.64 -3.57
C PHE A 62 12.32 4.83 -2.90
N THR A 63 12.23 3.50 -2.90
CA THR A 63 13.29 2.64 -2.37
C THR A 63 14.56 2.74 -3.22
N LYS A 64 14.45 2.87 -4.55
CA LYS A 64 15.61 3.14 -5.42
C LYS A 64 16.21 4.50 -5.13
N GLN A 65 15.40 5.54 -5.01
CA GLN A 65 15.88 6.89 -4.67
C GLN A 65 16.59 6.90 -3.30
N TYR A 66 16.02 6.24 -2.31
CA TYR A 66 16.60 6.10 -0.98
C TYR A 66 17.96 5.40 -1.02
N ARG A 67 18.05 4.28 -1.77
CA ARG A 67 19.28 3.53 -2.01
C ARG A 67 20.36 4.44 -2.64
N ASP A 68 19.99 5.15 -3.71
CA ASP A 68 20.94 5.93 -4.50
C ASP A 68 21.41 7.20 -3.74
N THR A 69 20.56 7.73 -2.85
CA THR A 69 20.87 8.94 -2.06
C THR A 69 21.74 8.64 -0.84
N LEU A 70 21.53 7.52 -0.14
CA LEU A 70 22.16 7.23 1.16
C LEU A 70 23.18 6.09 1.12
N PHE A 71 23.17 5.25 0.11
CA PHE A 71 23.94 4.00 0.07
C PHE A 71 24.72 3.82 -1.23
N ASP A 72 24.97 4.90 -1.98
CA ASP A 72 25.76 4.90 -3.22
C ASP A 72 25.35 3.77 -4.21
N GLY A 73 24.06 3.52 -4.29
CA GLY A 73 23.50 2.49 -5.18
C GLY A 73 23.52 1.05 -4.64
N LYS A 74 23.97 0.83 -3.41
CA LYS A 74 24.06 -0.50 -2.78
C LYS A 74 23.20 -0.52 -1.52
N ILE A 75 22.20 -1.40 -1.46
CA ILE A 75 21.32 -1.54 -0.30
C ILE A 75 21.04 -3.01 -0.02
N THR A 76 21.10 -3.40 1.25
CA THR A 76 20.70 -4.74 1.68
C THR A 76 19.18 -4.89 1.68
N PHE A 77 18.70 -6.12 1.62
CA PHE A 77 17.27 -6.41 1.71
C PHE A 77 16.64 -5.84 3.00
N GLY A 78 17.31 -6.03 4.15
CA GLY A 78 16.81 -5.56 5.45
C GLY A 78 16.67 -4.03 5.52
N GLN A 79 17.65 -3.29 5.00
CA GLN A 79 17.60 -1.83 4.93
C GLN A 79 16.47 -1.34 4.02
N ALA A 80 16.32 -1.94 2.84
CA ALA A 80 15.24 -1.60 1.90
C ALA A 80 13.86 -1.94 2.49
N PHE A 81 13.73 -3.08 3.18
CA PHE A 81 12.50 -3.49 3.83
C PHE A 81 12.11 -2.54 4.97
N THR A 82 13.04 -2.23 5.86
CA THR A 82 12.79 -1.27 6.96
C THR A 82 12.38 0.09 6.43
N PHE A 83 13.07 0.59 5.40
CA PHE A 83 12.68 1.83 4.73
C PHE A 83 11.26 1.75 4.18
N GLY A 84 10.92 0.71 3.42
CA GLY A 84 9.60 0.54 2.81
C GLY A 84 8.48 0.47 3.85
N VAL A 85 8.68 -0.29 4.94
CA VAL A 85 7.70 -0.38 6.04
C VAL A 85 7.50 0.97 6.70
N LEU A 86 8.57 1.67 7.08
CA LEU A 86 8.46 2.99 7.71
C LEU A 86 7.78 4.01 6.79
N LEU A 87 8.13 4.01 5.52
CA LEU A 87 7.53 4.87 4.51
C LEU A 87 6.01 4.67 4.43
N VAL A 88 5.55 3.41 4.38
CA VAL A 88 4.11 3.09 4.36
C VAL A 88 3.45 3.45 5.68
N VAL A 89 4.09 3.22 6.83
CA VAL A 89 3.57 3.64 8.13
C VAL A 89 3.28 5.15 8.16
N PHE A 90 4.26 5.97 7.79
CA PHE A 90 4.07 7.43 7.74
C PHE A 90 2.97 7.83 6.74
N SER A 91 2.98 7.24 5.56
CA SER A 91 1.95 7.51 4.55
C SER A 91 0.55 7.10 5.02
N SER A 92 0.43 5.93 5.65
CA SER A 92 -0.86 5.42 6.15
C SER A 92 -1.46 6.29 7.24
N VAL A 93 -0.64 6.81 8.16
CA VAL A 93 -1.12 7.72 9.21
C VAL A 93 -1.71 8.99 8.59
N ILE A 94 -1.00 9.60 7.64
CA ILE A 94 -1.46 10.83 6.98
C ILE A 94 -2.75 10.56 6.17
N SER A 95 -2.77 9.47 5.41
CA SER A 95 -3.92 9.10 4.58
C SER A 95 -5.15 8.72 5.41
N ALA A 96 -4.95 8.02 6.55
CA ALA A 96 -6.03 7.66 7.46
C ALA A 96 -6.65 8.90 8.14
N LEU A 97 -5.81 9.86 8.55
CA LEU A 97 -6.29 11.14 9.09
C LEU A 97 -7.10 11.92 8.04
N PHE A 98 -6.62 11.96 6.80
CA PHE A 98 -7.37 12.56 5.69
C PHE A 98 -8.72 11.86 5.48
N SER A 99 -8.75 10.54 5.43
CA SER A 99 -9.96 9.74 5.28
C SER A 99 -10.95 10.00 6.43
N TYR A 100 -10.46 10.12 7.67
CA TYR A 100 -11.28 10.48 8.81
C TYR A 100 -11.91 11.87 8.65
N ILE A 101 -11.13 12.86 8.22
CA ILE A 101 -11.63 14.22 7.98
C ILE A 101 -12.69 14.23 6.86
N LEU A 102 -12.43 13.51 5.77
CA LEU A 102 -13.35 13.37 4.66
C LEU A 102 -14.70 12.82 5.13
N ASN A 103 -14.68 11.67 5.81
CA ASN A 103 -15.90 10.95 6.22
C ASN A 103 -16.63 11.59 7.41
N LYS A 104 -15.95 12.43 8.21
CA LYS A 104 -16.59 13.05 9.37
C LYS A 104 -17.08 14.47 9.11
N TYR A 105 -16.34 15.25 8.32
CA TYR A 105 -16.57 16.69 8.18
C TYR A 105 -16.90 17.15 6.76
N ILE A 106 -16.33 16.53 5.73
CA ILE A 106 -16.50 16.95 4.34
C ILE A 106 -17.73 16.28 3.74
N ASP A 107 -17.83 14.98 3.87
CA ASP A 107 -18.96 14.20 3.33
C ASP A 107 -19.33 13.03 4.26
N PRO A 108 -20.09 13.29 5.32
CA PRO A 108 -20.49 12.25 6.28
C PRO A 108 -21.36 11.14 5.68
N GLU A 109 -22.03 11.41 4.57
CA GLU A 109 -22.91 10.45 3.90
C GLU A 109 -22.18 9.57 2.88
N TYR A 110 -20.92 9.89 2.55
CA TYR A 110 -20.15 9.16 1.54
C TYR A 110 -20.10 7.66 1.81
N MET A 111 -19.80 7.26 3.04
CA MET A 111 -19.74 5.85 3.42
C MET A 111 -21.11 5.15 3.31
N GLN A 112 -22.19 5.85 3.61
CA GLN A 112 -23.55 5.33 3.44
C GLN A 112 -23.86 5.07 1.98
N ARG A 113 -23.57 6.03 1.08
CA ARG A 113 -23.77 5.87 -0.37
C ARG A 113 -22.97 4.69 -0.92
N VAL A 114 -21.70 4.57 -0.54
CA VAL A 114 -20.84 3.45 -0.95
C VAL A 114 -21.41 2.12 -0.44
N MET A 115 -21.85 2.05 0.82
CA MET A 115 -22.41 0.81 1.38
C MET A 115 -23.72 0.41 0.70
N THR A 116 -24.62 1.37 0.46
CA THR A 116 -25.87 1.12 -0.29
C THR A 116 -25.55 0.57 -1.68
N MET A 117 -24.62 1.18 -2.40
CA MET A 117 -24.18 0.69 -3.72
C MET A 117 -23.65 -0.75 -3.65
N ILE A 118 -22.82 -1.07 -2.63
CA ILE A 118 -22.29 -2.42 -2.43
C ILE A 118 -23.44 -3.42 -2.20
N GLN A 119 -24.41 -3.07 -1.35
CA GLN A 119 -25.56 -3.92 -1.06
C GLN A 119 -26.39 -4.18 -2.32
N ASP A 120 -26.75 -3.13 -3.06
CA ASP A 120 -27.54 -3.24 -4.29
C ASP A 120 -26.85 -4.09 -5.35
N LYS A 121 -25.56 -3.86 -5.57
CA LYS A 121 -24.78 -4.62 -6.55
C LYS A 121 -24.54 -6.05 -6.13
N THR A 122 -24.34 -6.31 -4.83
CA THR A 122 -24.22 -7.66 -4.30
C THR A 122 -25.52 -8.42 -4.49
N TYR A 123 -26.66 -7.83 -4.16
CA TYR A 123 -27.97 -8.42 -4.39
C TYR A 123 -28.16 -8.79 -5.88
N GLN A 124 -27.89 -7.86 -6.80
CA GLN A 124 -28.00 -8.11 -8.24
C GLN A 124 -27.07 -9.26 -8.70
N LEU A 125 -25.86 -9.31 -8.21
CA LEU A 125 -24.92 -10.40 -8.53
C LEU A 125 -25.43 -11.75 -8.05
N LEU A 126 -25.89 -11.83 -6.81
CA LEU A 126 -26.41 -13.08 -6.22
C LEU A 126 -27.66 -13.56 -6.98
N ALA A 127 -28.59 -12.65 -7.29
CA ALA A 127 -29.80 -12.94 -8.04
C ALA A 127 -29.49 -13.44 -9.46
N ASN A 128 -28.56 -12.78 -10.16
CA ASN A 128 -28.18 -13.15 -11.52
C ASN A 128 -27.40 -14.48 -11.62
N ASN A 129 -26.77 -14.91 -10.52
CA ASN A 129 -26.07 -16.20 -10.46
C ASN A 129 -26.98 -17.37 -10.03
N GLY A 130 -28.29 -17.16 -9.93
CA GLY A 130 -29.27 -18.23 -9.69
C GLY A 130 -29.29 -18.76 -8.28
N LEU A 131 -28.81 -17.98 -7.29
CA LEU A 131 -28.94 -18.35 -5.88
C LEU A 131 -30.41 -18.32 -5.45
N SER A 132 -30.79 -19.22 -4.53
CA SER A 132 -32.12 -19.19 -3.94
C SER A 132 -32.33 -17.93 -3.10
N GLN A 133 -33.57 -17.50 -2.95
CA GLN A 133 -33.91 -16.31 -2.15
C GLN A 133 -33.38 -16.43 -0.71
N GLU A 134 -33.49 -17.61 -0.11
CA GLU A 134 -32.96 -17.87 1.23
C GLU A 134 -31.44 -17.66 1.34
N GLN A 135 -30.68 -18.07 0.30
CA GLN A 135 -29.24 -17.83 0.24
C GLN A 135 -28.92 -16.34 0.07
N ILE A 136 -29.68 -15.65 -0.76
CA ILE A 136 -29.53 -14.20 -0.98
C ILE A 136 -29.80 -13.48 0.34
N ASP A 137 -30.92 -13.77 1.01
CA ASP A 137 -31.32 -13.13 2.26
C ASP A 137 -30.29 -13.38 3.37
N SER A 138 -29.74 -14.60 3.45
CA SER A 138 -28.66 -14.92 4.39
C SER A 138 -27.39 -14.11 4.15
N GLN A 139 -26.99 -13.89 2.90
CA GLN A 139 -25.80 -13.08 2.57
C GLN A 139 -26.05 -11.58 2.80
N MET A 140 -27.24 -11.10 2.43
CA MET A 140 -27.62 -9.70 2.66
C MET A 140 -27.70 -9.38 4.14
N ALA A 141 -28.29 -10.26 4.96
CA ALA A 141 -28.32 -10.09 6.40
C ALA A 141 -26.92 -10.01 7.03
N ARG A 142 -25.92 -10.73 6.49
CA ARG A 142 -24.51 -10.61 6.94
C ARG A 142 -23.91 -9.26 6.61
N LEU A 143 -24.24 -8.67 5.45
CA LEU A 143 -23.79 -7.32 5.07
C LEU A 143 -24.46 -6.25 5.93
N GLU A 144 -25.75 -6.37 6.16
CA GLU A 144 -26.52 -5.45 7.01
C GLU A 144 -26.04 -5.47 8.47
N ASN A 145 -25.77 -6.67 9.01
CA ASN A 145 -25.26 -6.84 10.38
C ASN A 145 -23.86 -6.22 10.60
N LYS A 146 -23.06 -6.06 9.55
CA LYS A 146 -21.78 -5.32 9.65
C LYS A 146 -21.97 -3.83 9.85
N GLY A 147 -23.13 -3.28 9.43
CA GLY A 147 -23.44 -1.87 9.53
C GLY A 147 -22.56 -1.00 8.64
N ILE A 148 -22.77 0.30 8.75
CA ILE A 148 -21.94 1.32 8.10
C ILE A 148 -20.77 1.64 9.02
N PRO A 149 -19.50 1.47 8.58
CA PRO A 149 -18.37 1.78 9.43
C PRO A 149 -18.36 3.25 9.87
N SER A 150 -18.16 3.49 11.14
CA SER A 150 -17.97 4.84 11.65
C SER A 150 -16.65 5.44 11.09
N PRO A 151 -16.51 6.79 11.08
CA PRO A 151 -15.24 7.42 10.65
C PRO A 151 -14.02 6.93 11.43
N MET A 152 -14.19 6.58 12.70
CA MET A 152 -13.11 6.04 13.54
C MET A 152 -12.77 4.59 13.16
N GLU A 153 -13.77 3.75 12.90
CA GLU A 153 -13.54 2.39 12.41
C GLU A 153 -12.87 2.40 11.04
N THR A 154 -13.27 3.31 10.17
CA THR A 154 -12.61 3.51 8.86
C THR A 154 -11.14 3.93 9.02
N LEU A 155 -10.83 4.81 9.96
CA LEU A 155 -9.46 5.22 10.28
C LEU A 155 -8.63 4.02 10.74
N VAL A 156 -9.13 3.26 11.73
CA VAL A 156 -8.42 2.09 12.28
C VAL A 156 -8.20 1.03 11.19
N SER A 157 -9.25 0.68 10.43
CA SER A 157 -9.16 -0.30 9.35
C SER A 157 -8.18 0.13 8.25
N SER A 158 -8.12 1.44 7.95
CA SER A 158 -7.16 1.99 6.97
C SER A 158 -5.73 1.86 7.46
N LEU A 159 -5.48 2.08 8.76
CA LEU A 159 -4.15 1.87 9.36
C LEU A 159 -3.76 0.40 9.36
N GLU A 160 -4.65 -0.50 9.77
CA GLU A 160 -4.40 -1.95 9.78
C GLU A 160 -4.12 -2.47 8.38
N GLY A 161 -4.97 -2.13 7.41
CA GLY A 161 -4.80 -2.50 6.01
C GLY A 161 -3.53 -1.92 5.40
N GLY A 162 -3.21 -0.67 5.71
CA GLY A 162 -1.98 -0.01 5.29
C GLY A 162 -0.74 -0.69 5.85
N LEU A 163 -0.73 -1.05 7.13
CA LEU A 163 0.39 -1.74 7.77
C LEU A 163 0.62 -3.13 7.16
N ILE A 164 -0.43 -3.94 7.06
CA ILE A 164 -0.32 -5.32 6.55
C ILE A 164 0.03 -5.30 5.06
N GLY A 165 -0.75 -4.58 4.25
CA GLY A 165 -0.53 -4.48 2.81
C GLY A 165 0.81 -3.83 2.48
N GLY A 166 1.19 -2.79 3.23
CA GLY A 166 2.45 -2.11 3.09
C GLY A 166 3.65 -2.98 3.43
N ALA A 167 3.57 -3.80 4.48
CA ALA A 167 4.62 -4.75 4.82
C ALA A 167 4.84 -5.78 3.69
N ILE A 168 3.74 -6.33 3.14
CA ILE A 168 3.82 -7.27 2.00
C ILE A 168 4.44 -6.58 0.77
N MET A 169 3.99 -5.37 0.44
CA MET A 169 4.53 -4.62 -0.71
C MET A 169 5.99 -4.21 -0.49
N SER A 170 6.39 -3.93 0.76
CA SER A 170 7.78 -3.63 1.11
C SER A 170 8.69 -4.85 0.94
N LEU A 171 8.21 -6.08 1.21
CA LEU A 171 8.95 -7.31 0.90
C LEU A 171 9.24 -7.42 -0.59
N ILE A 172 8.21 -7.19 -1.43
CA ILE A 172 8.34 -7.27 -2.89
C ILE A 172 9.30 -6.18 -3.40
N SER A 173 9.10 -4.93 -2.97
CA SER A 173 9.96 -3.81 -3.34
C SER A 173 11.41 -4.05 -2.96
N SER A 174 11.66 -4.55 -1.75
CA SER A 174 13.01 -4.83 -1.24
C SER A 174 13.72 -5.93 -2.01
N ALA A 175 12.98 -6.96 -2.42
CA ALA A 175 13.52 -8.04 -3.25
C ALA A 175 13.94 -7.54 -4.65
N ILE A 176 13.19 -6.56 -5.20
CA ILE A 176 13.49 -5.97 -6.52
C ILE A 176 14.68 -5.00 -6.44
N VAL A 177 14.74 -4.19 -5.36
CA VAL A 177 15.69 -3.06 -5.27
C VAL A 177 17.02 -3.46 -4.66
N LYS A 178 17.06 -4.57 -3.88
CA LYS A 178 18.31 -5.01 -3.27
C LYS A 178 19.40 -5.14 -4.34
N LYS A 179 20.51 -4.48 -4.13
CA LYS A 179 21.78 -4.76 -4.77
C LYS A 179 22.69 -5.24 -3.67
N ASN A 180 23.09 -6.48 -3.72
CA ASN A 180 24.05 -7.00 -2.77
C ASN A 180 25.28 -6.11 -2.81
N VAL A 181 25.67 -5.59 -1.66
CA VAL A 181 27.08 -5.38 -1.40
C VAL A 181 27.62 -6.80 -1.54
N LYS A 182 28.39 -7.09 -2.60
CA LYS A 182 29.15 -8.33 -2.65
C LYS A 182 29.88 -8.38 -1.31
N ASP A 183 29.52 -9.32 -0.44
CA ASP A 183 30.31 -9.59 0.73
C ASP A 183 31.73 -9.86 0.20
N GLY A 184 32.70 -9.11 0.69
CA GLY A 184 34.11 -9.23 0.24
C GLY A 184 34.70 -10.61 0.40
N GLY A 185 33.89 -11.61 0.80
CA GLY A 185 34.19 -13.04 0.82
C GLY A 185 34.04 -13.75 -0.52
N GLU A 186 33.08 -13.35 -1.37
CA GLU A 186 32.96 -13.95 -2.71
C GLU A 186 34.02 -13.39 -3.68
N ASP A 187 34.33 -12.09 -3.61
CA ASP A 187 35.41 -11.49 -4.43
C ASP A 187 36.77 -12.01 -3.99
N ALA A 188 37.02 -12.21 -2.68
CA ALA A 188 38.25 -12.79 -2.16
C ALA A 188 38.41 -14.28 -2.51
N PHE A 189 37.28 -15.03 -2.62
CA PHE A 189 37.31 -16.42 -3.04
C PHE A 189 37.54 -16.56 -4.56
N ASP A 190 36.90 -15.72 -5.37
CA ASP A 190 37.06 -15.70 -6.81
C ASP A 190 38.48 -15.19 -7.20
N GLU A 191 39.01 -14.17 -6.52
CA GLU A 191 40.39 -13.69 -6.68
C GLU A 191 41.40 -14.79 -6.30
N ALA A 192 41.20 -15.49 -5.17
CA ALA A 192 42.03 -16.58 -4.74
C ALA A 192 41.99 -17.81 -5.68
N MET A 193 40.84 -18.05 -6.35
CA MET A 193 40.69 -19.12 -7.35
C MET A 193 41.29 -18.74 -8.72
N GLU A 194 41.36 -17.44 -9.03
CA GLU A 194 42.00 -16.94 -10.25
C GLU A 194 43.52 -16.98 -10.14
N ASP A 195 44.07 -16.63 -8.97
CA ASP A 195 45.51 -16.76 -8.67
C ASP A 195 46.02 -18.20 -8.74
N VAL A 196 45.23 -19.18 -8.25
CA VAL A 196 45.56 -20.61 -8.37
C VAL A 196 45.55 -21.11 -9.82
N LYS A 197 44.75 -20.53 -10.70
CA LYS A 197 44.69 -20.91 -12.13
C LYS A 197 45.79 -20.31 -12.97
N THR A 198 46.48 -19.29 -12.47
CA THR A 198 47.57 -18.60 -13.18
C THR A 198 48.98 -19.15 -12.82
N GLU A 199 49.05 -20.02 -11.84
CA GLU A 199 50.32 -20.65 -11.41
C GLU A 199 50.58 -22.07 -12.06
N ASP A 200 49.67 -22.57 -12.87
CA ASP A 200 49.83 -23.79 -13.70
C ASP A 200 50.14 -23.43 -15.16
#